data_c63f99cce37bf9e5522e3c574129bd7d
#
_entry.id   c63f99cce37bf9e5522e3c574129bd7d
#
_cell.length_a   1.000
_cell.length_b   1.000
_cell.length_c   1.000
_cell.angle_alpha   90.00
_cell.angle_beta   90.00
_cell.angle_gamma   90.00
#
_symmetry.space_group_name_H-M   'P 1'
#
loop_
_entity.id
_entity.type
_entity.pdbx_description
1 polymer ?
#
loop_
_entity_poly.entity_id
_entity_poly.type
_entity_poly.pdbx_seq_one_letter_code
_entity_poly.pdbx_strand_id
1 'polypeptide(L)'
;KSPSKLDMSRILSMNEHYIKNIDENYLFEQLTGYCKLYKSEIKSDKKDKIKKSLTFLKNKAKTLEDIFNNGQYIMVDEINFNQDDIKLIDDKAKKVISDFNTQFDRIDKLSKETLEPIVNELIKTNDTNFKGVGQPLRIALTGSKFGPGIYDIIISLGKEEVTKRLTNKILS
;
A
#
# COMPACT_ATOMS: atom_id res chain seq x y z
N LYS A 1 9.25 -13.29 -20.58
CA LYS A 1 10.48 -12.76 -21.15
C LYS A 1 10.83 -11.43 -20.51
N SER A 2 12.06 -11.31 -20.04
CA SER A 2 12.51 -10.08 -19.40
C SER A 2 12.61 -8.94 -20.41
N PRO A 3 12.14 -7.72 -20.08
CA PRO A 3 12.26 -6.57 -20.97
C PRO A 3 13.72 -6.14 -21.13
N SER A 4 14.06 -5.61 -22.30
CA SER A 4 15.37 -5.05 -22.57
C SER A 4 15.49 -3.64 -21.95
N LYS A 5 16.73 -3.11 -21.88
CA LYS A 5 16.95 -1.73 -21.41
C LYS A 5 16.26 -0.70 -22.30
N LEU A 6 16.15 -0.98 -23.60
CA LEU A 6 15.46 -0.10 -24.54
C LEU A 6 13.96 -0.03 -24.25
N ASP A 7 13.35 -1.20 -23.94
CA ASP A 7 11.94 -1.26 -23.58
C ASP A 7 11.70 -0.54 -22.27
N MET A 8 12.59 -0.70 -21.28
CA MET A 8 12.52 0.03 -20.01
C MET A 8 12.56 1.54 -20.22
N SER A 9 13.44 2.02 -21.11
CA SER A 9 13.53 3.45 -21.40
C SER A 9 12.21 4.00 -21.95
N ARG A 10 11.54 3.25 -22.80
CA ARG A 10 10.22 3.63 -23.32
C ARG A 10 9.18 3.70 -22.22
N ILE A 11 9.13 2.68 -21.36
CA ILE A 11 8.16 2.61 -20.27
C ILE A 11 8.39 3.73 -19.26
N LEU A 12 9.64 4.05 -18.96
CA LEU A 12 9.99 5.14 -18.04
C LEU A 12 9.57 6.51 -18.57
N SER A 13 9.50 6.68 -19.89
CA SER A 13 9.11 7.96 -20.51
C SER A 13 7.62 8.09 -20.79
N MET A 14 6.80 7.09 -20.44
CA MET A 14 5.37 7.08 -20.74
C MET A 14 4.58 7.97 -19.78
N ASN A 15 3.42 8.44 -20.29
CA ASN A 15 2.53 9.29 -19.51
C ASN A 15 1.48 8.46 -18.73
N GLU A 16 0.78 9.16 -17.86
CA GLU A 16 -0.25 8.59 -17.00
C GLU A 16 -1.35 7.85 -17.79
N HIS A 17 -1.80 8.43 -18.89
CA HIS A 17 -2.84 7.83 -19.74
C HIS A 17 -2.41 6.47 -20.29
N TYR A 18 -1.19 6.37 -20.79
CA TYR A 18 -0.66 5.11 -21.32
C TYR A 18 -0.60 4.02 -20.25
N ILE A 19 0.00 4.34 -19.12
CA ILE A 19 0.16 3.37 -18.02
C ILE A 19 -1.19 2.91 -17.50
N LYS A 20 -2.15 3.81 -17.39
CA LYS A 20 -3.49 3.49 -16.92
C LYS A 20 -4.21 2.48 -17.83
N ASN A 21 -3.97 2.53 -19.14
CA ASN A 21 -4.67 1.71 -20.12
C ASN A 21 -3.87 0.51 -20.63
N ILE A 22 -2.63 0.34 -20.21
CA ILE A 22 -1.80 -0.78 -20.60
C ILE A 22 -2.33 -2.10 -19.98
N ASP A 23 -2.13 -3.20 -20.70
CA ASP A 23 -2.46 -4.53 -20.18
C ASP A 23 -1.69 -4.79 -18.88
N GLU A 24 -2.38 -5.24 -17.85
CA GLU A 24 -1.79 -5.43 -16.52
C GLU A 24 -0.77 -6.57 -16.48
N ASN A 25 -0.94 -7.63 -17.29
CA ASN A 25 0.05 -8.68 -17.38
C ASN A 25 1.36 -8.16 -17.97
N TYR A 26 1.25 -7.36 -19.03
CA TYR A 26 2.40 -6.71 -19.63
C TYR A 26 3.06 -5.74 -18.65
N LEU A 27 2.26 -4.93 -17.98
CA LEU A 27 2.76 -3.97 -16.98
C LEU A 27 3.49 -4.69 -15.85
N PHE A 28 2.97 -5.83 -15.39
CA PHE A 28 3.62 -6.62 -14.36
C PHE A 28 4.99 -7.13 -14.81
N GLU A 29 5.11 -7.60 -16.05
CA GLU A 29 6.40 -8.03 -16.62
C GLU A 29 7.38 -6.86 -16.67
N GLN A 30 6.93 -5.69 -17.08
CA GLN A 30 7.76 -4.49 -17.14
C GLN A 30 8.21 -4.05 -15.75
N LEU A 31 7.32 -4.08 -14.78
CA LEU A 31 7.65 -3.74 -13.39
C LEU A 31 8.65 -4.75 -12.81
N THR A 32 8.47 -6.02 -13.06
CA THR A 32 9.39 -7.08 -12.61
C THR A 32 10.78 -6.85 -13.16
N GLY A 33 10.89 -6.55 -14.46
CA GLY A 33 12.16 -6.25 -15.12
C GLY A 33 12.79 -4.98 -14.56
N TYR A 34 12.01 -3.95 -14.35
CA TYR A 34 12.46 -2.68 -13.75
C TYR A 34 13.07 -2.91 -12.36
N CYS A 35 12.37 -3.65 -11.51
CA CYS A 35 12.85 -3.94 -10.16
C CYS A 35 14.16 -4.72 -10.19
N LYS A 36 14.28 -5.70 -11.08
CA LYS A 36 15.48 -6.51 -11.22
C LYS A 36 16.69 -5.67 -11.68
N LEU A 37 16.47 -4.69 -12.57
CA LEU A 37 17.55 -3.85 -13.12
C LEU A 37 17.95 -2.69 -12.22
N TYR A 38 17.00 -2.05 -11.56
CA TYR A 38 17.23 -0.78 -10.87
C TYR A 38 16.98 -0.81 -9.37
N LYS A 39 16.34 -1.84 -8.86
CA LYS A 39 15.98 -1.97 -7.44
C LYS A 39 16.39 -3.35 -6.96
N SER A 40 15.50 -4.04 -6.27
CA SER A 40 15.68 -5.42 -5.85
C SER A 40 14.65 -6.31 -6.53
N GLU A 41 15.01 -7.53 -6.83
CA GLU A 41 14.09 -8.50 -7.43
C GLU A 41 12.89 -8.72 -6.50
N ILE A 42 11.68 -8.73 -7.08
CA ILE A 42 10.47 -9.00 -6.34
C ILE A 42 10.48 -10.44 -5.85
N LYS A 43 10.32 -10.65 -4.54
CA LYS A 43 10.26 -11.97 -3.94
C LYS A 43 9.07 -12.75 -4.49
N SER A 44 9.25 -14.06 -4.70
CA SER A 44 8.21 -14.90 -5.30
C SER A 44 6.90 -14.90 -4.51
N ASP A 45 6.98 -14.84 -3.18
CA ASP A 45 5.80 -14.78 -2.31
C ASP A 45 5.03 -13.45 -2.37
N LYS A 46 5.62 -12.40 -2.95
CA LYS A 46 5.00 -11.08 -3.11
C LYS A 46 4.40 -10.85 -4.50
N LYS A 47 4.80 -11.64 -5.49
CA LYS A 47 4.42 -11.41 -6.89
C LYS A 47 2.91 -11.38 -7.12
N ASP A 48 2.17 -12.29 -6.51
CA ASP A 48 0.73 -12.37 -6.69
C ASP A 48 0.02 -11.13 -6.11
N LYS A 49 0.40 -10.70 -4.92
CA LYS A 49 -0.15 -9.50 -4.30
C LYS A 49 0.11 -8.25 -5.14
N ILE A 50 1.33 -8.12 -5.65
CA ILE A 50 1.72 -6.98 -6.49
C ILE A 50 0.93 -6.99 -7.79
N LYS A 51 0.83 -8.13 -8.45
CA LYS A 51 0.09 -8.27 -9.71
C LYS A 51 -1.37 -7.86 -9.54
N LYS A 52 -2.03 -8.34 -8.50
CA LYS A 52 -3.42 -7.99 -8.19
C LYS A 52 -3.59 -6.52 -7.85
N SER A 53 -2.55 -5.88 -7.33
CA SER A 53 -2.58 -4.49 -6.90
C SER A 53 -2.30 -3.50 -8.02
N LEU A 54 -1.85 -3.95 -9.19
CA LEU A 54 -1.54 -3.05 -10.32
C LEU A 54 -2.76 -2.23 -10.73
N THR A 55 -3.95 -2.78 -10.58
CA THR A 55 -5.19 -2.07 -10.92
C THR A 55 -5.32 -0.71 -10.23
N PHE A 56 -4.82 -0.58 -9.00
CA PHE A 56 -4.81 0.72 -8.32
C PHE A 56 -3.42 1.37 -8.27
N LEU A 57 -2.35 0.60 -8.27
CA LEU A 57 -0.99 1.14 -8.22
C LEU A 57 -0.65 1.97 -9.46
N LYS A 58 -1.25 1.64 -10.59
CA LYS A 58 -1.04 2.38 -11.84
C LYS A 58 -1.83 3.70 -11.92
N ASN A 59 -2.79 3.91 -11.01
CA ASN A 59 -3.57 5.14 -10.99
C ASN A 59 -2.66 6.32 -10.67
N LYS A 60 -2.70 7.35 -11.52
CA LYS A 60 -1.88 8.56 -11.43
C LYS A 60 -0.37 8.31 -11.60
N ALA A 61 0.05 7.08 -11.88
CA ALA A 61 1.44 6.78 -12.19
C ALA A 61 1.78 7.21 -13.61
N LYS A 62 2.94 7.82 -13.79
CA LYS A 62 3.46 8.24 -15.09
C LYS A 62 4.62 7.35 -15.54
N THR A 63 5.28 6.69 -14.60
CA THR A 63 6.48 5.88 -14.84
C THR A 63 6.39 4.58 -14.06
N LEU A 64 7.27 3.63 -14.41
CA LEU A 64 7.45 2.41 -13.61
C LEU A 64 7.98 2.74 -12.21
N GLU A 65 8.79 3.78 -12.09
CA GLU A 65 9.28 4.22 -10.79
C GLU A 65 8.12 4.66 -9.88
N ASP A 66 7.13 5.37 -10.44
CA ASP A 66 5.94 5.76 -9.69
C ASP A 66 5.18 4.53 -9.18
N ILE A 67 5.02 3.52 -10.03
CA ILE A 67 4.35 2.26 -9.64
C ILE A 67 5.15 1.55 -8.55
N PHE A 68 6.46 1.48 -8.70
CA PHE A 68 7.34 0.90 -7.69
C PHE A 68 7.19 1.62 -6.35
N ASN A 69 7.26 2.95 -6.37
CA ASN A 69 7.13 3.76 -5.14
C ASN A 69 5.77 3.57 -4.48
N ASN A 70 4.70 3.50 -5.27
CA ASN A 70 3.34 3.29 -4.76
C ASN A 70 3.16 1.89 -4.16
N GLY A 71 3.85 0.89 -4.70
CA GLY A 71 3.69 -0.51 -4.31
C GLY A 71 4.82 -1.07 -3.43
N GLN A 72 5.81 -0.27 -3.09
CA GLN A 72 6.97 -0.74 -2.32
C GLN A 72 6.59 -1.36 -0.98
N TYR A 73 5.56 -0.83 -0.33
CA TYR A 73 5.09 -1.36 0.95
C TYR A 73 4.63 -2.83 0.86
N ILE A 74 4.20 -3.29 -0.32
CA ILE A 74 3.80 -4.68 -0.54
C ILE A 74 5.04 -5.57 -0.71
N MET A 75 6.08 -5.02 -1.32
CA MET A 75 7.28 -5.77 -1.72
C MET A 75 8.20 -6.12 -0.56
N VAL A 76 8.10 -5.41 0.56
CA VAL A 76 9.00 -5.57 1.71
C VAL A 76 8.36 -6.43 2.80
N ASP A 77 9.18 -7.18 3.52
CA ASP A 77 8.73 -7.94 4.69
C ASP A 77 8.54 -7.03 5.89
N GLU A 78 9.44 -6.05 6.05
CA GLU A 78 9.37 -5.06 7.11
C GLU A 78 9.46 -3.67 6.51
N ILE A 79 8.56 -2.79 6.94
CA ILE A 79 8.51 -1.42 6.44
C ILE A 79 9.49 -0.52 7.20
N ASN A 80 10.03 0.46 6.50
CA ASN A 80 10.82 1.54 7.10
C ASN A 80 9.90 2.71 7.37
N PHE A 81 9.90 3.18 8.61
CA PHE A 81 9.07 4.33 8.99
C PHE A 81 9.80 5.63 8.66
N ASN A 82 9.11 6.52 7.95
CA ASN A 82 9.58 7.88 7.77
C ASN A 82 9.69 8.56 9.15
N GLN A 83 10.84 9.14 9.44
CA GLN A 83 11.15 9.68 10.78
C GLN A 83 10.24 10.84 11.19
N ASP A 84 9.79 11.64 10.24
CA ASP A 84 8.85 12.73 10.53
C ASP A 84 7.43 12.22 10.68
N ASP A 85 7.04 11.27 9.83
CA ASP A 85 5.68 10.74 9.83
C ASP A 85 5.39 9.89 11.08
N ILE A 86 6.37 9.11 11.56
CA ILE A 86 6.19 8.29 12.77
C ILE A 86 5.88 9.16 14.01
N LYS A 87 6.34 10.41 14.03
CA LYS A 87 6.05 11.33 15.11
C LYS A 87 4.57 11.73 15.17
N LEU A 88 3.82 11.51 14.10
CA LEU A 88 2.39 11.77 14.07
C LEU A 88 1.58 10.70 14.79
N ILE A 89 2.22 9.59 15.17
CA ILE A 89 1.57 8.51 15.94
C ILE A 89 1.61 8.89 17.43
N ASP A 90 0.73 9.79 17.81
CA ASP A 90 0.51 10.20 19.20
C ASP A 90 -0.45 9.24 19.91
N ASP A 91 -0.81 9.51 21.15
CA ASP A 91 -1.70 8.64 21.93
C ASP A 91 -3.07 8.46 21.28
N LYS A 92 -3.60 9.53 20.66
CA LYS A 92 -4.87 9.46 19.94
C LYS A 92 -4.75 8.54 18.70
N ALA A 93 -3.66 8.66 17.96
CA ALA A 93 -3.40 7.80 16.81
C ALA A 93 -3.21 6.34 17.23
N LYS A 94 -2.51 6.09 18.33
CA LYS A 94 -2.34 4.73 18.87
C LYS A 94 -3.67 4.10 19.23
N LYS A 95 -4.57 4.89 19.82
CA LYS A 95 -5.91 4.42 20.16
C LYS A 95 -6.70 4.04 18.90
N VAL A 96 -6.62 4.87 17.85
CA VAL A 96 -7.28 4.58 16.58
C VAL A 96 -6.77 3.27 15.99
N ILE A 97 -5.46 3.07 15.97
CA ILE A 97 -4.83 1.84 15.45
C ILE A 97 -5.31 0.62 16.24
N SER A 98 -5.31 0.71 17.58
CA SER A 98 -5.75 -0.38 18.45
C SER A 98 -7.24 -0.70 18.26
N ASP A 99 -8.08 0.31 18.22
CA ASP A 99 -9.53 0.15 18.01
C ASP A 99 -9.81 -0.47 16.64
N PHE A 100 -9.09 -0.01 15.61
CA PHE A 100 -9.21 -0.58 14.27
C PHE A 100 -8.86 -2.06 14.28
N ASN A 101 -7.73 -2.42 14.88
CA ASN A 101 -7.27 -3.81 14.91
C ASN A 101 -8.30 -4.73 15.59
N THR A 102 -8.92 -4.27 16.66
CA THR A 102 -9.94 -5.03 17.38
C THR A 102 -11.15 -5.33 16.48
N GLN A 103 -11.64 -4.34 15.75
CA GLN A 103 -12.78 -4.54 14.85
C GLN A 103 -12.39 -5.30 13.59
N PHE A 104 -11.19 -5.06 13.08
CA PHE A 104 -10.66 -5.72 11.90
C PHE A 104 -10.53 -7.23 12.08
N ASP A 105 -10.16 -7.65 13.28
CA ASP A 105 -10.02 -9.08 13.61
C ASP A 105 -11.33 -9.86 13.40
N ARG A 106 -12.47 -9.20 13.48
CA ARG A 106 -13.80 -9.80 13.33
C ARG A 106 -14.28 -9.89 11.90
N ILE A 107 -13.56 -9.31 10.94
CA ILE A 107 -13.96 -9.32 9.53
C ILE A 107 -13.59 -10.66 8.89
N ASP A 108 -14.56 -11.29 8.22
CA ASP A 108 -14.30 -12.51 7.44
C ASP A 108 -13.89 -12.18 6.01
N LYS A 109 -14.61 -11.26 5.37
CA LYS A 109 -14.34 -10.87 3.98
C LYS A 109 -13.71 -9.48 3.93
N LEU A 110 -12.61 -9.35 3.22
CA LEU A 110 -11.87 -8.12 3.09
C LEU A 110 -12.28 -7.37 1.83
N SER A 111 -13.03 -6.30 2.00
CA SER A 111 -13.51 -5.45 0.91
C SER A 111 -13.74 -4.02 1.41
N LYS A 112 -13.90 -3.07 0.50
CA LYS A 112 -14.25 -1.69 0.88
C LYS A 112 -15.56 -1.66 1.67
N GLU A 113 -16.52 -2.47 1.27
CA GLU A 113 -17.85 -2.55 1.90
C GLU A 113 -17.78 -3.03 3.35
N THR A 114 -16.80 -3.87 3.70
CA THR A 114 -16.60 -4.33 5.09
C THR A 114 -15.72 -3.40 5.90
N LEU A 115 -14.82 -2.65 5.26
CA LEU A 115 -13.89 -1.73 5.93
C LEU A 115 -14.50 -0.37 6.22
N GLU A 116 -15.31 0.15 5.31
CA GLU A 116 -15.90 1.48 5.44
C GLU A 116 -16.71 1.67 6.71
N PRO A 117 -17.57 0.72 7.12
CA PRO A 117 -18.29 0.84 8.40
C PRO A 117 -17.38 0.93 9.62
N ILE A 118 -16.26 0.20 9.62
CA ILE A 118 -15.28 0.26 10.71
C ILE A 118 -14.68 1.65 10.79
N VAL A 119 -14.25 2.20 9.66
CA VAL A 119 -13.65 3.53 9.61
C VAL A 119 -14.65 4.59 10.08
N ASN A 120 -15.91 4.50 9.62
CA ASN A 120 -16.96 5.43 10.02
C ASN A 120 -17.23 5.36 11.52
N GLU A 121 -17.24 4.16 12.10
CA GLU A 121 -17.41 3.99 13.54
C GLU A 121 -16.25 4.62 14.32
N LEU A 122 -15.01 4.42 13.86
CA LEU A 122 -13.83 4.99 14.51
C LEU A 122 -13.79 6.51 14.43
N ILE A 123 -14.30 7.09 13.34
CA ILE A 123 -14.44 8.55 13.20
C ILE A 123 -15.33 9.09 14.31
N LYS A 124 -16.45 8.41 14.57
CA LYS A 124 -17.40 8.82 15.61
C LYS A 124 -16.84 8.60 17.02
N THR A 125 -16.34 7.40 17.30
CA THR A 125 -15.91 7.03 18.66
C THR A 125 -14.64 7.73 19.09
N ASN A 126 -13.81 8.19 18.15
CA ASN A 126 -12.57 8.92 18.44
C ASN A 126 -12.71 10.43 18.22
N ASP A 127 -13.92 10.91 17.94
CA ASP A 127 -14.20 12.33 17.71
C ASP A 127 -13.20 12.94 16.72
N THR A 128 -13.12 12.36 15.54
CA THR A 128 -12.16 12.74 14.51
C THR A 128 -12.81 12.76 13.12
N ASN A 129 -12.00 12.76 12.07
CA ASN A 129 -12.45 12.73 10.68
C ASN A 129 -11.76 11.58 9.94
N PHE A 130 -12.03 11.46 8.64
CA PHE A 130 -11.43 10.40 7.83
C PHE A 130 -9.89 10.44 7.89
N LYS A 131 -9.30 11.62 7.82
CA LYS A 131 -7.85 11.78 7.92
C LYS A 131 -7.31 11.30 9.27
N GLY A 132 -8.04 11.57 10.35
CA GLY A 132 -7.63 11.15 11.70
C GLY A 132 -7.64 9.64 11.90
N VAL A 133 -8.34 8.89 11.04
CA VAL A 133 -8.32 7.42 11.04
C VAL A 133 -7.36 6.91 9.95
N GLY A 134 -7.47 7.43 8.74
CA GLY A 134 -6.69 6.95 7.60
C GLY A 134 -5.20 7.22 7.69
N GLN A 135 -4.80 8.38 8.20
CA GLN A 135 -3.38 8.73 8.28
C GLN A 135 -2.61 7.84 9.26
N PRO A 136 -3.07 7.62 10.52
CA PRO A 136 -2.39 6.68 11.41
C PRO A 136 -2.29 5.27 10.84
N LEU A 137 -3.35 4.77 10.23
CA LEU A 137 -3.36 3.44 9.60
C LEU A 137 -2.36 3.38 8.43
N ARG A 138 -2.32 4.41 7.60
CA ARG A 138 -1.39 4.44 6.46
C ARG A 138 0.06 4.42 6.96
N ILE A 139 0.39 5.20 7.96
CA ILE A 139 1.74 5.21 8.55
C ILE A 139 2.07 3.84 9.11
N ALA A 140 1.14 3.24 9.86
CA ALA A 140 1.34 1.91 10.45
C ALA A 140 1.57 0.83 9.40
N LEU A 141 0.88 0.92 8.26
CA LEU A 141 0.91 -0.12 7.23
C LEU A 141 1.98 0.09 6.15
N THR A 142 2.38 1.33 5.89
CA THR A 142 3.35 1.64 4.82
C THR A 142 4.60 2.36 5.30
N GLY A 143 4.59 2.91 6.50
CA GLY A 143 5.70 3.71 7.04
C GLY A 143 5.62 5.19 6.68
N SER A 144 4.64 5.60 5.88
CA SER A 144 4.50 6.98 5.40
C SER A 144 3.05 7.44 5.43
N LYS A 145 2.85 8.74 5.60
CA LYS A 145 1.52 9.36 5.51
C LYS A 145 1.03 9.51 4.07
N PHE A 146 1.90 9.32 3.09
CA PHE A 146 1.57 9.39 1.67
C PHE A 146 1.46 7.98 1.06
N GLY A 147 0.68 7.86 0.00
CA GLY A 147 0.54 6.61 -0.71
C GLY A 147 -0.87 6.40 -1.26
N PRO A 148 -1.18 5.15 -1.65
CA PRO A 148 -2.52 4.79 -2.14
C PRO A 148 -3.60 5.00 -1.07
N GLY A 149 -4.87 4.90 -1.46
CA GLY A 149 -5.99 4.96 -0.54
C GLY A 149 -5.94 3.87 0.52
N ILE A 150 -6.40 4.17 1.73
CA ILE A 150 -6.28 3.24 2.86
C ILE A 150 -6.98 1.90 2.62
N TYR A 151 -8.12 1.89 1.94
CA TYR A 151 -8.82 0.64 1.64
C TYR A 151 -8.00 -0.23 0.68
N ASP A 152 -7.39 0.39 -0.34
CA ASP A 152 -6.52 -0.32 -1.29
C ASP A 152 -5.29 -0.91 -0.59
N ILE A 153 -4.68 -0.16 0.32
CA ILE A 153 -3.54 -0.62 1.10
C ILE A 153 -3.92 -1.88 1.90
N ILE A 154 -5.03 -1.82 2.64
CA ILE A 154 -5.49 -2.91 3.50
C ILE A 154 -5.80 -4.16 2.67
N ILE A 155 -6.56 -3.99 1.58
CA ILE A 155 -6.94 -5.11 0.71
C ILE A 155 -5.71 -5.74 0.06
N SER A 156 -4.76 -4.93 -0.40
CA SER A 156 -3.55 -5.44 -1.06
C SER A 156 -2.65 -6.25 -0.13
N LEU A 157 -2.55 -5.84 1.14
CA LEU A 157 -1.73 -6.55 2.13
C LEU A 157 -2.38 -7.84 2.61
N GLY A 158 -3.70 -7.85 2.74
CA GLY A 158 -4.43 -8.97 3.29
C GLY A 158 -4.47 -8.95 4.82
N LYS A 159 -5.39 -9.73 5.39
CA LYS A 159 -5.69 -9.70 6.82
C LYS A 159 -4.49 -10.02 7.71
N GLU A 160 -3.76 -11.08 7.38
CA GLU A 160 -2.61 -11.52 8.18
C GLU A 160 -1.51 -10.47 8.24
N GLU A 161 -1.14 -9.90 7.09
CA GLU A 161 -0.08 -8.91 7.02
C GLU A 161 -0.51 -7.59 7.68
N VAL A 162 -1.75 -7.17 7.50
CA VAL A 162 -2.29 -5.97 8.18
C VAL A 162 -2.22 -6.13 9.69
N THR A 163 -2.70 -7.23 10.23
CA THR A 163 -2.67 -7.49 11.67
C THR A 163 -1.22 -7.47 12.20
N LYS A 164 -0.30 -8.11 11.49
CA LYS A 164 1.12 -8.11 11.84
C LYS A 164 1.68 -6.69 11.93
N ARG A 165 1.39 -5.84 10.95
CA ARG A 165 1.90 -4.47 10.92
C ARG A 165 1.27 -3.56 11.96
N LEU A 166 -0.03 -3.73 12.22
CA LEU A 166 -0.74 -2.93 13.23
C LEU A 166 -0.29 -3.27 14.66
N THR A 167 0.26 -4.44 14.89
CA THR A 167 0.76 -4.87 16.20
C THR A 167 2.27 -4.66 16.36
N ASN A 168 2.90 -3.95 15.45
CA ASN A 168 4.31 -3.62 15.54
C ASN A 168 4.60 -2.79 16.81
N LYS A 169 5.61 -3.19 17.56
CA LYS A 169 5.97 -2.54 18.84
C LYS A 169 6.30 -1.05 18.73
N ILE A 170 6.78 -0.61 17.57
CA ILE A 170 7.08 0.81 17.34
C ILE A 170 5.83 1.69 17.44
N LEU A 171 4.64 1.09 17.30
CA LEU A 171 3.35 1.79 17.36
C LEU A 171 2.74 1.79 18.76
N SER A 172 3.35 1.12 19.71
CA SER A 172 2.83 1.04 21.07
C SER A 172 3.44 2.06 22.03
#